data_1aba143c3703dd9f75c507968d6b0db4
#
_entry.id   1aba143c3703dd9f75c507968d6b0db4
#
_cell.length_a   1.000
_cell.length_b   1.000
_cell.length_c   1.000
_cell.angle_alpha   90.00
_cell.angle_beta   90.00
_cell.angle_gamma   90.00
#
_symmetry.space_group_name_H-M   'P 1'
#
loop_
_entity.id
_entity.type
_entity.pdbx_description
1 polymer ?
#
loop_
_entity_poly.entity_id
_entity_poly.type
_entity_poly.pdbx_seq_one_letter_code
_entity_poly.pdbx_strand_id
1 'polypeptide(L)'
;MKNVLLLGLFLSSATIYAEHHGQHGMENMHSHEGHLHNEMVNGKTLELDAQRFDKFMIDIDNHVVAVVSVQGMVCDFCARGIEKTFGKDKRVSKIDVDLASGKVLLAFSLAVDVDEADITQKILNNGLNTTDIQVVGK
;
A
#
# COMPACT_ATOMS: atom_id res chain seq x y z
N MET A 1 23.99 69.92 51.46
CA MET A 1 22.59 69.88 51.93
C MET A 1 21.92 68.68 51.28
N LYS A 2 21.39 67.88 52.17
CA LYS A 2 20.38 66.83 51.98
C LYS A 2 20.83 65.50 51.40
N ASN A 3 21.11 64.66 52.35
CA ASN A 3 21.08 63.17 52.25
C ASN A 3 19.73 62.68 51.75
N VAL A 4 19.75 61.73 50.84
CA VAL A 4 18.65 60.80 50.70
C VAL A 4 19.21 59.39 50.64
N LEU A 5 18.94 58.71 51.70
CA LEU A 5 19.20 57.28 51.90
C LEU A 5 18.18 56.49 51.05
N LEU A 6 18.67 55.68 50.11
CA LEU A 6 17.81 54.81 49.35
C LEU A 6 18.09 53.35 49.76
N LEU A 7 17.14 52.86 50.47
CA LEU A 7 17.05 51.50 51.01
C LEU A 7 16.83 50.51 49.83
N GLY A 8 17.80 49.65 49.60
CA GLY A 8 17.70 48.62 48.59
C GLY A 8 16.78 47.49 49.03
N LEU A 9 15.72 47.30 48.27
CA LEU A 9 14.83 46.17 48.46
C LEU A 9 15.28 45.03 47.54
N PHE A 10 15.90 43.99 48.15
CA PHE A 10 16.24 42.75 47.43
C PHE A 10 14.94 41.96 47.21
N LEU A 11 14.43 41.96 46.02
CA LEU A 11 13.42 40.99 45.58
C LEU A 11 14.13 39.72 45.14
N SER A 12 14.06 38.73 46.00
CA SER A 12 14.46 37.36 45.72
C SER A 12 13.44 36.73 44.77
N SER A 13 13.81 36.62 43.50
CA SER A 13 13.00 35.88 42.53
C SER A 13 13.28 34.39 42.72
N ALA A 14 12.39 33.70 43.38
CA ALA A 14 12.37 32.25 43.41
C ALA A 14 11.92 31.75 42.03
N THR A 15 12.86 31.25 41.23
CA THR A 15 12.54 30.48 40.01
C THR A 15 11.97 29.14 40.41
N ILE A 16 10.68 29.00 40.29
CA ILE A 16 10.01 27.71 40.42
C ILE A 16 10.32 26.93 39.16
N TYR A 17 11.24 25.99 39.23
CA TYR A 17 11.35 24.94 38.24
C TYR A 17 10.14 24.03 38.37
N ALA A 18 9.15 24.22 37.54
CA ALA A 18 8.11 23.25 37.35
C ALA A 18 8.72 22.07 36.54
N GLU A 19 9.15 21.05 37.28
CA GLU A 19 9.40 19.74 36.71
C GLU A 19 8.06 19.22 36.18
N HIS A 20 7.84 19.42 34.90
CA HIS A 20 6.75 18.80 34.19
C HIS A 20 7.15 17.35 33.88
N HIS A 21 7.04 16.49 34.90
CA HIS A 21 6.97 15.05 34.67
C HIS A 21 5.65 14.75 33.93
N GLY A 22 5.67 15.02 32.65
CA GLY A 22 4.74 14.41 31.73
C GLY A 22 5.06 12.93 31.63
N GLN A 23 4.51 12.14 32.57
CA GLN A 23 4.27 10.73 32.30
C GLN A 23 3.23 10.67 31.17
N HIS A 24 3.70 10.78 29.94
CA HIS A 24 2.96 10.24 28.82
C HIS A 24 3.01 8.73 28.99
N GLY A 25 1.98 8.19 29.60
CA GLY A 25 1.67 6.78 29.54
C GLY A 25 1.74 6.37 28.08
N MET A 26 2.75 5.57 27.75
CA MET A 26 2.80 4.78 26.53
C MET A 26 1.79 3.64 26.68
N GLU A 27 0.52 4.00 26.70
CA GLU A 27 -0.56 3.04 26.61
C GLU A 27 -1.21 3.26 25.26
N ASN A 28 -1.19 2.18 24.49
CA ASN A 28 -1.71 2.00 23.15
C ASN A 28 -0.79 2.43 21.99
N MET A 29 0.44 1.90 22.00
CA MET A 29 0.93 1.37 20.74
C MET A 29 -0.03 0.22 20.38
N HIS A 30 -1.03 0.53 19.56
CA HIS A 30 -1.68 -0.50 18.80
C HIS A 30 -0.58 -1.10 17.92
N SER A 31 -0.01 -2.22 18.39
CA SER A 31 0.77 -3.07 17.55
C SER A 31 -0.15 -3.48 16.41
N HIS A 32 0.03 -2.89 15.26
CA HIS A 32 -0.52 -3.41 14.02
C HIS A 32 0.26 -4.69 13.69
N GLU A 33 0.18 -5.66 14.60
CA GLU A 33 0.58 -7.03 14.34
C GLU A 33 -0.40 -7.57 13.31
N GLY A 34 0.02 -7.61 12.09
CA GLY A 34 -0.76 -8.16 10.98
C GLY A 34 -0.46 -7.57 9.62
N HIS A 35 0.29 -6.47 9.57
CA HIS A 35 0.70 -5.93 8.27
C HIS A 35 2.16 -6.31 8.01
N LEU A 36 2.36 -7.22 7.06
CA LEU A 36 3.68 -7.60 6.52
C LEU A 36 4.28 -6.43 5.72
N HIS A 37 4.54 -5.30 6.40
CA HIS A 37 5.03 -4.08 5.75
C HIS A 37 6.49 -4.14 5.33
N ASN A 38 7.24 -5.16 5.75
CA ASN A 38 8.67 -5.23 5.54
C ASN A 38 9.12 -6.36 4.60
N GLU A 39 8.20 -7.21 4.13
CA GLU A 39 8.54 -8.29 3.23
C GLU A 39 8.00 -8.03 1.82
N MET A 40 8.91 -7.96 0.89
CA MET A 40 8.56 -7.79 -0.52
C MET A 40 8.08 -9.12 -1.06
N VAL A 41 6.79 -9.21 -1.38
CA VAL A 41 6.20 -10.41 -1.99
C VAL A 41 6.74 -10.57 -3.41
N ASN A 42 7.35 -11.72 -3.68
CA ASN A 42 7.77 -12.11 -5.01
C ASN A 42 6.70 -12.99 -5.66
N GLY A 43 5.92 -12.42 -6.56
CA GLY A 43 4.81 -13.11 -7.20
C GLY A 43 5.16 -14.39 -7.96
N LYS A 44 6.45 -14.65 -8.23
CA LYS A 44 6.90 -15.92 -8.83
C LYS A 44 6.94 -17.08 -7.85
N THR A 45 7.17 -16.80 -6.57
CA THR A 45 7.37 -17.83 -5.53
C THR A 45 6.09 -18.26 -4.86
N LEU A 46 5.03 -17.48 -4.98
CA LEU A 46 3.73 -17.76 -4.39
C LEU A 46 2.76 -18.28 -5.44
N GLU A 47 2.11 -19.38 -5.13
CA GLU A 47 1.04 -19.93 -5.96
C GLU A 47 -0.19 -19.02 -5.94
N LEU A 48 -0.93 -19.02 -7.03
CA LEU A 48 -2.21 -18.34 -7.11
C LEU A 48 -3.22 -19.05 -6.19
N ASP A 49 -3.93 -18.29 -5.36
CA ASP A 49 -5.03 -18.81 -4.57
C ASP A 49 -6.16 -19.32 -5.50
N ALA A 50 -6.33 -20.65 -5.52
CA ALA A 50 -7.30 -21.30 -6.39
C ALA A 50 -8.74 -20.85 -6.11
N GLN A 51 -9.12 -20.68 -4.82
CA GLN A 51 -10.47 -20.22 -4.47
C GLN A 51 -10.73 -18.78 -4.91
N ARG A 52 -9.70 -17.94 -4.80
CA ARG A 52 -9.78 -16.55 -5.27
C ARG A 52 -9.89 -16.49 -6.79
N PHE A 53 -9.11 -17.31 -7.48
CA PHE A 53 -9.18 -17.42 -8.93
C PHE A 53 -10.54 -17.91 -9.41
N ASP A 54 -11.08 -18.98 -8.82
CA ASP A 54 -12.40 -19.50 -9.15
C ASP A 54 -13.49 -18.43 -8.93
N LYS A 55 -13.41 -17.71 -7.82
CA LYS A 55 -14.32 -16.59 -7.54
C LYS A 55 -14.18 -15.45 -8.56
N PHE A 56 -12.95 -15.19 -9.02
CA PHE A 56 -12.70 -14.19 -10.05
C PHE A 56 -13.33 -14.62 -11.38
N MET A 57 -13.30 -15.91 -11.70
CA MET A 57 -13.86 -16.47 -12.94
C MET A 57 -15.40 -16.48 -13.00
N ILE A 58 -16.10 -16.25 -11.88
CA ILE A 58 -17.54 -16.12 -11.88
C ILE A 58 -17.94 -14.88 -12.70
N ASP A 59 -18.91 -15.03 -13.57
CA ASP A 59 -19.51 -13.98 -14.42
C ASP A 59 -18.57 -13.39 -15.51
N ILE A 60 -17.47 -14.08 -15.85
CA ILE A 60 -16.57 -13.66 -16.93
C ILE A 60 -16.49 -14.68 -18.08
N ASP A 61 -17.63 -15.25 -18.47
CA ASP A 61 -17.73 -16.09 -19.66
C ASP A 61 -17.23 -15.31 -20.88
N ASN A 62 -16.53 -16.02 -21.79
CA ASN A 62 -15.94 -15.42 -23.01
C ASN A 62 -14.89 -14.33 -22.74
N HIS A 63 -14.07 -14.52 -21.72
CA HIS A 63 -12.94 -13.66 -21.44
C HIS A 63 -11.62 -14.43 -21.46
N VAL A 64 -10.56 -13.69 -21.71
CA VAL A 64 -9.17 -14.12 -21.49
C VAL A 64 -8.70 -13.46 -20.21
N VAL A 65 -8.02 -14.23 -19.36
CA VAL A 65 -7.49 -13.73 -18.09
C VAL A 65 -5.98 -13.69 -18.13
N ALA A 66 -5.39 -12.53 -17.90
CA ALA A 66 -3.97 -12.41 -17.62
C ALA A 66 -3.74 -12.50 -16.11
N VAL A 67 -2.96 -13.49 -15.70
CA VAL A 67 -2.44 -13.64 -14.33
C VAL A 67 -1.06 -13.01 -14.31
N VAL A 68 -0.96 -11.86 -13.66
CA VAL A 68 0.27 -11.07 -13.60
C VAL A 68 0.94 -11.25 -12.26
N SER A 69 2.17 -11.71 -12.25
CA SER A 69 3.01 -11.80 -11.07
C SER A 69 3.78 -10.50 -10.88
N VAL A 70 3.62 -9.87 -9.72
CA VAL A 70 4.13 -8.53 -9.43
C VAL A 70 5.03 -8.55 -8.21
N GLN A 71 6.21 -7.97 -8.34
CA GLN A 71 7.14 -7.76 -7.24
C GLN A 71 7.09 -6.32 -6.74
N GLY A 72 7.19 -6.14 -5.43
CA GLY A 72 7.21 -4.82 -4.79
C GLY A 72 5.84 -4.36 -4.29
N MET A 73 4.81 -5.18 -4.42
CA MET A 73 3.47 -4.88 -3.94
C MET A 73 3.36 -5.17 -2.43
N VAL A 74 3.66 -4.15 -1.62
CA VAL A 74 3.84 -4.31 -0.16
C VAL A 74 2.73 -3.66 0.68
N CYS A 75 1.81 -2.94 0.06
CA CYS A 75 0.75 -2.23 0.80
C CYS A 75 -0.49 -1.95 -0.07
N ASP A 76 -1.60 -1.68 0.60
CA ASP A 76 -2.89 -1.34 -0.03
C ASP A 76 -2.80 -0.18 -1.02
N PHE A 77 -1.89 0.75 -0.79
CA PHE A 77 -1.73 1.89 -1.69
C PHE A 77 -1.25 1.44 -3.07
N CYS A 78 -0.34 0.47 -3.14
CA CYS A 78 0.14 -0.13 -4.38
C CYS A 78 -0.99 -0.86 -5.11
N ALA A 79 -1.78 -1.67 -4.37
CA ALA A 79 -2.93 -2.38 -4.92
C ALA A 79 -3.96 -1.41 -5.53
N ARG A 80 -4.33 -0.36 -4.81
CA ARG A 80 -5.25 0.68 -5.30
C ARG A 80 -4.70 1.45 -6.51
N GLY A 81 -3.38 1.64 -6.58
CA GLY A 81 -2.71 2.22 -7.75
C GLY A 81 -2.94 1.38 -9.01
N ILE A 82 -2.73 0.07 -8.88
CA ILE A 82 -2.97 -0.91 -9.94
C ILE A 82 -4.45 -0.93 -10.33
N GLU A 83 -5.35 -1.09 -9.37
CA GLU A 83 -6.81 -1.08 -9.62
C GLU A 83 -7.25 0.19 -10.35
N LYS A 84 -6.76 1.35 -9.92
CA LYS A 84 -7.06 2.62 -10.58
C LYS A 84 -6.52 2.72 -12.01
N THR A 85 -5.33 2.16 -12.24
CA THR A 85 -4.68 2.19 -13.56
C THR A 85 -5.42 1.32 -14.55
N PHE A 86 -5.68 0.06 -14.21
CA PHE A 86 -6.37 -0.87 -15.08
C PHE A 86 -7.89 -0.66 -15.12
N GLY A 87 -8.51 -0.17 -14.05
CA GLY A 87 -9.93 0.17 -14.05
C GLY A 87 -10.30 1.33 -14.98
N LYS A 88 -9.31 2.10 -15.46
CA LYS A 88 -9.51 3.11 -16.51
C LYS A 88 -9.34 2.55 -17.93
N ASP A 89 -8.76 1.38 -18.05
CA ASP A 89 -8.57 0.73 -19.34
C ASP A 89 -9.87 0.02 -19.76
N LYS A 90 -10.52 0.54 -20.79
CA LYS A 90 -11.79 0.00 -21.29
C LYS A 90 -11.68 -1.43 -21.84
N ARG A 91 -10.46 -1.92 -22.08
CA ARG A 91 -10.20 -3.30 -22.51
C ARG A 91 -10.31 -4.28 -21.35
N VAL A 92 -10.11 -3.81 -20.10
CA VAL A 92 -10.18 -4.61 -18.89
C VAL A 92 -11.61 -4.63 -18.38
N SER A 93 -12.23 -5.81 -18.38
CA SER A 93 -13.61 -6.01 -17.93
C SER A 93 -13.72 -6.22 -16.41
N LYS A 94 -12.71 -6.89 -15.83
CA LYS A 94 -12.65 -7.20 -14.40
C LYS A 94 -11.20 -7.18 -13.93
N ILE A 95 -10.97 -6.72 -12.72
CA ILE A 95 -9.67 -6.71 -12.07
C ILE A 95 -9.78 -7.25 -10.64
N ASP A 96 -8.79 -7.98 -10.21
CA ASP A 96 -8.59 -8.36 -8.82
C ASP A 96 -7.09 -8.27 -8.48
N VAL A 97 -6.78 -7.70 -7.31
CA VAL A 97 -5.39 -7.54 -6.84
C VAL A 97 -5.22 -8.31 -5.55
N ASP A 98 -4.43 -9.37 -5.61
CA ASP A 98 -4.05 -10.16 -4.44
C ASP A 98 -2.71 -9.67 -3.90
N LEU A 99 -2.79 -8.85 -2.87
CA LEU A 99 -1.63 -8.29 -2.20
C LEU A 99 -0.78 -9.37 -1.52
N ALA A 100 -1.43 -10.39 -0.95
CA ALA A 100 -0.74 -11.43 -0.18
C ALA A 100 0.13 -12.33 -1.07
N SER A 101 -0.35 -12.65 -2.27
CA SER A 101 0.38 -13.48 -3.23
C SER A 101 1.18 -12.69 -4.27
N GLY A 102 1.05 -11.36 -4.30
CA GLY A 102 1.66 -10.52 -5.32
C GLY A 102 1.11 -10.79 -6.72
N LYS A 103 -0.18 -11.10 -6.83
CA LYS A 103 -0.84 -11.41 -8.11
C LYS A 103 -1.87 -10.36 -8.48
N VAL A 104 -1.96 -10.08 -9.77
CA VAL A 104 -3.01 -9.25 -10.38
C VAL A 104 -3.73 -10.07 -11.43
N LEU A 105 -5.04 -10.18 -11.33
CA LEU A 105 -5.91 -10.84 -12.28
C LEU A 105 -6.59 -9.78 -13.13
N LEU A 106 -6.44 -9.88 -14.45
CA LEU A 106 -7.05 -8.96 -15.42
C LEU A 106 -7.88 -9.77 -16.43
N ALA A 107 -9.17 -9.52 -16.49
CA ALA A 107 -10.04 -10.13 -17.50
C ALA A 107 -10.20 -9.20 -18.70
N PHE A 108 -10.00 -9.75 -19.89
CA PHE A 108 -10.20 -9.07 -21.18
C PHE A 108 -11.27 -9.82 -21.98
N SER A 109 -12.10 -9.11 -22.74
CA SER A 109 -12.99 -9.75 -23.70
C SER A 109 -12.19 -10.53 -24.74
N LEU A 110 -12.69 -11.67 -25.21
CA LEU A 110 -12.05 -12.47 -26.30
C LEU A 110 -11.75 -11.69 -27.58
N ALA A 111 -12.44 -10.59 -27.80
CA ALA A 111 -12.21 -9.72 -28.96
C ALA A 111 -10.97 -8.82 -28.81
N VAL A 112 -10.34 -8.83 -27.63
CA VAL A 112 -9.21 -7.97 -27.29
C VAL A 112 -7.93 -8.81 -27.25
N ASP A 113 -6.91 -8.39 -27.99
CA ASP A 113 -5.56 -8.94 -27.82
C ASP A 113 -4.96 -8.48 -26.51
N VAL A 114 -4.42 -9.42 -25.73
CA VAL A 114 -3.73 -9.14 -24.47
C VAL A 114 -2.31 -8.68 -24.77
N ASP A 115 -2.05 -7.41 -24.59
CA ASP A 115 -0.73 -6.80 -24.76
C ASP A 115 0.06 -6.87 -23.45
N GLU A 116 0.93 -7.88 -23.33
CA GLU A 116 1.76 -8.08 -22.14
C GLU A 116 2.77 -6.94 -21.93
N ALA A 117 3.22 -6.29 -23.00
CA ALA A 117 4.13 -5.16 -22.90
C ALA A 117 3.43 -3.93 -22.30
N ASP A 118 2.19 -3.67 -22.71
CA ASP A 118 1.36 -2.60 -22.14
C ASP A 118 1.03 -2.87 -20.66
N ILE A 119 0.70 -4.12 -20.31
CA ILE A 119 0.49 -4.53 -18.91
C ILE A 119 1.75 -4.26 -18.08
N THR A 120 2.91 -4.73 -18.57
CA THR A 120 4.20 -4.54 -17.90
C THR A 120 4.51 -3.05 -17.69
N GLN A 121 4.29 -2.23 -18.72
CA GLN A 121 4.53 -0.79 -18.62
C GLN A 121 3.61 -0.10 -17.62
N LYS A 122 2.36 -0.51 -17.54
CA LYS A 122 1.39 0.02 -16.57
C LYS A 122 1.77 -0.36 -15.12
N ILE A 123 2.23 -1.58 -14.89
CA ILE A 123 2.75 -2.01 -13.59
C ILE A 123 3.98 -1.19 -13.21
N LEU A 124 4.92 -1.01 -14.14
CA LEU A 124 6.13 -0.22 -13.93
C LEU A 124 5.81 1.25 -13.60
N ASN A 125 4.81 1.84 -14.25
CA ASN A 125 4.38 3.21 -13.99
C ASN A 125 3.77 3.40 -12.58
N ASN A 126 3.38 2.30 -11.92
CA ASN A 126 2.98 2.28 -10.52
C ASN A 126 4.15 2.02 -9.55
N GLY A 127 5.39 2.00 -10.06
CA GLY A 127 6.60 1.76 -9.27
C GLY A 127 6.84 0.30 -8.90
N LEU A 128 6.24 -0.63 -9.63
CA LEU A 128 6.28 -2.07 -9.38
C LEU A 128 6.91 -2.81 -10.57
N ASN A 129 7.33 -4.05 -10.36
CA ASN A 129 7.94 -4.86 -11.40
C ASN A 129 7.08 -6.09 -11.72
N THR A 130 6.84 -6.35 -13.00
CA THR A 130 6.26 -7.58 -13.48
C THR A 130 7.34 -8.67 -13.54
N THR A 131 7.08 -9.82 -12.95
CA THR A 131 8.02 -10.97 -12.96
C THR A 131 7.55 -12.08 -13.89
N ASP A 132 6.25 -12.17 -14.16
CA ASP A 132 5.65 -13.18 -15.03
C ASP A 132 4.25 -12.75 -15.47
N ILE A 133 3.82 -13.15 -16.67
CA ILE A 133 2.46 -12.99 -17.15
C ILE A 133 2.02 -14.33 -17.76
N GLN A 134 0.91 -14.85 -17.28
CA GLN A 134 0.29 -16.05 -17.83
C GLN A 134 -1.10 -15.70 -18.36
N VAL A 135 -1.33 -15.98 -19.62
CA VAL A 135 -2.64 -15.76 -20.26
C VAL A 135 -3.41 -17.08 -20.27
N VAL A 136 -4.54 -17.12 -19.60
CA VAL A 136 -5.39 -18.29 -19.45
C VAL A 136 -6.79 -18.02 -20.02
N GLY A 137 -7.40 -19.04 -20.64
CA GLY A 137 -8.72 -18.94 -21.24
C GLY A 137 -8.66 -18.53 -22.73
N LYS A 138 -8.85 -19.49 -23.57
CA LYS A 138 -9.23 -19.36 -25.00
C LYS A 138 -10.52 -20.10 -25.22
#